data_8bc80db9f2bb33ebceb978b469571f62
#
_entry.id   8bc80db9f2bb33ebceb978b469571f62
#
_cell.length_a   1.000
_cell.length_b   1.000
_cell.length_c   1.000
_cell.angle_alpha   90.00
_cell.angle_beta   90.00
_cell.angle_gamma   90.00
#
_symmetry.space_group_name_H-M   'P 1'
#
loop_
_entity.id
_entity.type
_entity.pdbx_description
1 polymer ?
#
loop_
_entity_poly.entity_id
_entity_poly.type
_entity_poly.pdbx_seq_one_letter_code
_entity_poly.pdbx_strand_id
1 'polypeptide(L)'
;MIQSVVVLEQDPGVARSLAGGLRSHFSVHVTQSREALRDDVVRNHPEAVILNIEHWLLADVESLHRDFPALPIVCTHRVPDEEMWMAALAAGACDVCPNDDVANVLTSVLRSTAVSRGAA
;
A
#
# COMPACT_ATOMS: atom_id res chain seq x y z
N MET A 1 4.01 -20.10 -5.95
CA MET A 1 3.40 -19.56 -4.71
C MET A 1 2.86 -18.18 -4.99
N ILE A 2 1.60 -17.93 -4.66
CA ILE A 2 0.97 -16.62 -4.89
C ILE A 2 1.39 -15.67 -3.79
N GLN A 3 1.95 -14.54 -4.18
CA GLN A 3 2.33 -13.48 -3.26
C GLN A 3 1.10 -12.65 -2.91
N SER A 4 1.07 -12.09 -1.73
CA SER A 4 -0.07 -11.32 -1.24
C SER A 4 0.28 -9.85 -1.04
N VAL A 5 -0.76 -9.02 -1.14
CA VAL A 5 -0.71 -7.61 -0.75
C VAL A 5 -1.91 -7.32 0.15
N VAL A 6 -1.77 -6.32 1.01
CA VAL A 6 -2.85 -5.86 1.88
C VAL A 6 -3.22 -4.44 1.45
N VAL A 7 -4.51 -4.20 1.31
CA VAL A 7 -5.06 -2.88 0.92
C VAL A 7 -5.89 -2.34 2.06
N LEU A 8 -5.51 -1.16 2.56
CA LEU A 8 -6.29 -0.42 3.55
C LEU A 8 -7.02 0.70 2.83
N GLU A 9 -8.30 0.50 2.58
CA GLU A 9 -9.15 1.43 1.85
C GLU A 9 -10.56 1.37 2.42
N GLN A 10 -11.10 2.53 2.82
CA GLN A 10 -12.44 2.59 3.42
C GLN A 10 -13.56 2.65 2.40
N ASP A 11 -13.32 3.20 1.22
CA ASP A 11 -14.33 3.26 0.17
C ASP A 11 -14.46 1.89 -0.51
N PRO A 12 -15.62 1.22 -0.40
CA PRO A 12 -15.77 -0.13 -0.96
C PRO A 12 -15.59 -0.17 -2.48
N GLY A 13 -15.98 0.89 -3.19
CA GLY A 13 -15.83 0.95 -4.65
C GLY A 13 -14.38 1.04 -5.06
N VAL A 14 -13.62 1.89 -4.39
CA VAL A 14 -12.17 2.04 -4.63
C VAL A 14 -11.45 0.76 -4.27
N ALA A 15 -11.77 0.18 -3.12
CA ALA A 15 -11.16 -1.08 -2.67
C ALA A 15 -11.40 -2.20 -3.67
N ARG A 16 -12.61 -2.29 -4.22
CA ARG A 16 -12.96 -3.30 -5.22
C ARG A 16 -12.17 -3.11 -6.51
N SER A 17 -12.04 -1.87 -6.97
CA SER A 17 -11.29 -1.56 -8.18
C SER A 17 -9.81 -1.89 -8.02
N LEU A 18 -9.22 -1.51 -6.90
CA LEU A 18 -7.82 -1.82 -6.61
C LEU A 18 -7.60 -3.33 -6.51
N ALA A 19 -8.46 -4.02 -5.77
CA ALA A 19 -8.36 -5.47 -5.63
C ALA A 19 -8.47 -6.17 -6.98
N GLY A 20 -9.41 -5.73 -7.82
CA GLY A 20 -9.60 -6.30 -9.15
C GLY A 20 -8.36 -6.16 -10.03
N GLY A 21 -7.73 -4.99 -10.01
CA GLY A 21 -6.51 -4.76 -10.79
C GLY A 21 -5.28 -5.47 -10.25
N LEU A 22 -5.20 -5.64 -8.93
CA LEU A 22 -4.05 -6.29 -8.31
C LEU A 22 -4.13 -7.82 -8.33
N ARG A 23 -5.33 -8.39 -8.45
CA ARG A 23 -5.52 -9.85 -8.43
C ARG A 23 -4.85 -10.58 -9.57
N SER A 24 -4.55 -9.89 -10.65
CA SER A 24 -3.82 -10.50 -11.76
C SER A 24 -2.39 -10.91 -11.37
N HIS A 25 -1.85 -10.32 -10.30
CA HIS A 25 -0.46 -10.57 -9.89
C HIS A 25 -0.35 -11.02 -8.43
N PHE A 26 -1.36 -10.75 -7.60
CA PHE A 26 -1.29 -10.96 -6.15
C PHE A 26 -2.58 -11.55 -5.59
N SER A 27 -2.47 -12.21 -4.45
CA SER A 27 -3.61 -12.46 -3.58
C SER A 27 -3.85 -11.18 -2.78
N VAL A 28 -5.08 -10.65 -2.81
CA VAL A 28 -5.38 -9.34 -2.23
C VAL A 28 -6.23 -9.49 -0.98
N HIS A 29 -5.77 -8.90 0.12
CA HIS A 29 -6.52 -8.83 1.37
C HIS A 29 -6.92 -7.38 1.61
N VAL A 30 -8.21 -7.10 1.60
CA VAL A 30 -8.72 -5.75 1.87
C VAL A 30 -9.06 -5.64 3.35
N THR A 31 -8.61 -4.57 3.98
CA THR A 31 -8.89 -4.31 5.39
C THR A 31 -9.37 -2.88 5.56
N GLN A 32 -10.07 -2.60 6.68
CA GLN A 32 -10.69 -1.30 6.89
C GLN A 32 -10.29 -0.65 8.23
N SER A 33 -9.38 -1.25 8.96
CA SER A 33 -8.90 -0.68 10.23
C SER A 33 -7.41 -0.88 10.38
N ARG A 34 -6.79 -0.04 11.22
CA ARG A 34 -5.35 -0.14 11.53
C ARG A 34 -5.01 -1.47 12.20
N GLU A 35 -5.86 -1.88 13.12
CA GLU A 35 -5.65 -3.12 13.87
C GLU A 35 -5.70 -4.32 12.93
N ALA A 36 -6.70 -4.35 12.04
CA ALA A 36 -6.81 -5.40 11.05
C ALA A 36 -5.64 -5.38 10.07
N LEU A 37 -5.16 -4.20 9.70
CA LEU A 37 -4.00 -4.07 8.83
C LEU A 37 -2.77 -4.73 9.46
N ARG A 38 -2.47 -4.41 10.72
CA ARG A 38 -1.31 -4.98 11.41
C ARG A 38 -1.45 -6.47 11.58
N ASP A 39 -2.64 -6.95 11.93
CA ASP A 39 -2.89 -8.38 12.05
C ASP A 39 -2.67 -9.10 10.72
N ASP A 40 -3.14 -8.50 9.63
CA ASP A 40 -2.96 -9.07 8.30
C ASP A 40 -1.50 -9.08 7.87
N VAL A 41 -0.74 -8.05 8.19
CA VAL A 41 0.69 -7.99 7.89
C VAL A 41 1.44 -9.09 8.64
N VAL A 42 1.15 -9.25 9.93
CA VAL A 42 1.80 -10.28 10.75
C VAL A 42 1.41 -11.68 10.27
N ARG A 43 0.13 -11.88 9.93
CA ARG A 43 -0.39 -13.20 9.57
C ARG A 43 0.01 -13.64 8.18
N ASN A 44 -0.05 -12.72 7.22
CA ASN A 44 0.08 -13.07 5.80
C ASN A 44 1.46 -12.76 5.21
N HIS A 45 2.29 -12.00 5.90
CA HIS A 45 3.60 -11.56 5.40
C HIS A 45 3.51 -11.02 3.97
N PRO A 46 2.70 -9.97 3.73
CA PRO A 46 2.48 -9.49 2.38
C PRO A 46 3.74 -8.91 1.76
N GLU A 47 3.77 -8.89 0.43
CA GLU A 47 4.86 -8.30 -0.33
C GLU A 47 4.82 -6.78 -0.31
N ALA A 48 3.63 -6.20 -0.12
CA ALA A 48 3.45 -4.75 -0.03
C ALA A 48 2.12 -4.42 0.65
N VAL A 49 2.01 -3.18 1.11
CA VAL A 49 0.78 -2.60 1.64
C VAL A 49 0.39 -1.41 0.77
N ILE A 50 -0.87 -1.33 0.42
CA ILE A 50 -1.47 -0.16 -0.25
C ILE A 50 -2.34 0.54 0.77
N LEU A 51 -2.05 1.80 1.07
CA LEU A 51 -2.66 2.55 2.16
C LEU A 51 -3.23 3.87 1.65
N ASN A 52 -4.55 4.07 1.80
CA ASN A 52 -5.18 5.34 1.46
C ASN A 52 -4.91 6.36 2.56
N ILE A 53 -4.18 7.42 2.23
CA ILE A 53 -3.80 8.45 3.19
C ILE A 53 -4.79 9.61 3.30
N GLU A 54 -5.92 9.55 2.60
CA GLU A 54 -7.00 10.51 2.82
C GLU A 54 -7.67 10.31 4.17
N HIS A 55 -7.81 9.06 4.59
CA HIS A 55 -8.52 8.67 5.81
C HIS A 55 -7.57 8.30 6.94
N TRP A 56 -6.28 8.14 6.66
CA TRP A 56 -5.29 7.72 7.63
C TRP A 56 -4.16 8.74 7.69
N LEU A 57 -3.60 8.96 8.87
CA LEU A 57 -2.54 9.95 9.07
C LEU A 57 -1.21 9.44 8.52
N LEU A 58 -0.33 10.36 8.13
CA LEU A 58 1.03 10.00 7.76
C LEU A 58 1.79 9.36 8.94
N ALA A 59 1.38 9.66 10.17
CA ALA A 59 1.92 8.98 11.35
C ALA A 59 1.67 7.47 11.30
N ASP A 60 0.59 7.01 10.65
CA ASP A 60 0.34 5.59 10.47
C ASP A 60 1.34 4.96 9.50
N VAL A 61 1.74 5.70 8.45
CA VAL A 61 2.79 5.27 7.53
C VAL A 61 4.12 5.16 8.27
N GLU A 62 4.47 6.17 9.07
CA GLU A 62 5.70 6.14 9.87
C GLU A 62 5.74 4.96 10.82
N SER A 63 4.64 4.73 11.52
CA SER A 63 4.53 3.64 12.48
C SER A 63 4.68 2.28 11.81
N LEU A 64 4.02 2.09 10.69
CA LEU A 64 4.10 0.85 9.93
C LEU A 64 5.51 0.62 9.38
N HIS A 65 6.12 1.66 8.83
CA HIS A 65 7.49 1.59 8.31
C HIS A 65 8.50 1.29 9.41
N ARG A 66 8.33 1.89 10.59
CA ARG A 66 9.21 1.65 11.73
C ARG A 66 9.13 0.20 12.20
N ASP A 67 7.93 -0.36 12.25
CA ASP A 67 7.72 -1.71 12.76
C ASP A 67 8.01 -2.79 11.71
N PHE A 68 7.89 -2.45 10.42
CA PHE A 68 8.12 -3.37 9.31
C PHE A 68 8.99 -2.67 8.24
N PRO A 69 10.27 -2.43 8.53
CA PRO A 69 11.10 -1.57 7.66
C PRO A 69 11.37 -2.13 6.27
N ALA A 70 11.25 -3.44 6.09
CA ALA A 70 11.44 -4.07 4.78
C ALA A 70 10.17 -4.12 3.94
N LEU A 71 9.03 -3.75 4.52
CA LEU A 71 7.73 -3.83 3.84
C LEU A 71 7.49 -2.59 2.99
N PRO A 72 7.36 -2.72 1.66
CA PRO A 72 7.02 -1.59 0.81
C PRO A 72 5.61 -1.08 1.11
N ILE A 73 5.47 0.25 1.19
CA ILE A 73 4.20 0.92 1.43
C ILE A 73 3.92 1.84 0.25
N VAL A 74 2.85 1.58 -0.48
CA VAL A 74 2.37 2.45 -1.55
C VAL A 74 1.14 3.18 -1.04
N CYS A 75 1.20 4.49 -1.02
CA CYS A 75 0.09 5.32 -0.56
C CYS A 75 -0.81 5.69 -1.72
N THR A 76 -2.11 5.84 -1.45
CA THR A 76 -3.07 6.34 -2.43
C THR A 76 -3.77 7.57 -1.88
N HIS A 77 -4.21 8.43 -2.77
CA HIS A 77 -4.98 9.62 -2.45
C HIS A 77 -5.80 10.02 -3.67
N ARG A 78 -6.94 10.66 -3.46
CA ARG A 78 -7.80 11.03 -4.58
C ARG A 78 -7.12 12.04 -5.50
N VAL A 79 -6.46 13.05 -4.92
CA VAL A 79 -5.75 14.09 -5.69
C VAL A 79 -4.40 14.34 -5.02
N PRO A 80 -3.40 13.48 -5.26
CA PRO A 80 -2.09 13.66 -4.64
C PRO A 80 -1.38 14.88 -5.25
N ASP A 81 -0.83 15.73 -4.39
CA ASP A 81 0.00 16.84 -4.83
C ASP A 81 1.45 16.61 -4.45
N GLU A 82 2.35 17.51 -4.90
CA GLU A 82 3.77 17.35 -4.66
C GLU A 82 4.12 17.37 -3.17
N GLU A 83 3.49 18.26 -2.41
CA GLU A 83 3.74 18.39 -0.97
C GLU A 83 3.36 17.10 -0.25
N MET A 84 2.21 16.54 -0.57
CA MET A 84 1.75 15.27 0.00
C MET A 84 2.66 14.12 -0.39
N TRP A 85 3.09 14.09 -1.64
CA TRP A 85 3.99 13.07 -2.15
C TRP A 85 5.31 13.07 -1.39
N MET A 86 5.91 14.26 -1.21
CA MET A 86 7.15 14.40 -0.46
C MET A 86 6.97 14.02 1.00
N ALA A 87 5.86 14.41 1.62
CA ALA A 87 5.59 14.08 3.02
C ALA A 87 5.42 12.57 3.21
N ALA A 88 4.73 11.91 2.30
CA ALA A 88 4.54 10.46 2.37
C ALA A 88 5.87 9.71 2.20
N LEU A 89 6.71 10.13 1.26
CA LEU A 89 8.04 9.54 1.09
C LEU A 89 8.90 9.74 2.33
N ALA A 90 8.84 10.93 2.94
CA ALA A 90 9.56 11.21 4.19
C ALA A 90 9.07 10.32 5.34
N ALA A 91 7.81 9.94 5.34
CA ALA A 91 7.23 9.04 6.34
C ALA A 91 7.62 7.57 6.12
N GLY A 92 8.16 7.23 4.96
CA GLY A 92 8.62 5.88 4.65
C GLY A 92 7.89 5.20 3.49
N ALA A 93 6.95 5.87 2.83
CA ALA A 93 6.28 5.31 1.67
C ALA A 93 7.21 5.23 0.48
N CYS A 94 6.98 4.24 -0.37
CA CYS A 94 7.73 4.08 -1.62
C CYS A 94 7.19 4.97 -2.73
N ASP A 95 5.88 5.24 -2.72
CA ASP A 95 5.22 6.03 -3.77
C ASP A 95 3.84 6.51 -3.28
N VAL A 96 3.30 7.49 -4.00
CA VAL A 96 1.93 7.96 -3.83
C VAL A 96 1.26 7.99 -5.19
N CYS A 97 0.11 7.34 -5.32
CA CYS A 97 -0.62 7.23 -6.58
C CYS A 97 -2.05 7.73 -6.43
N PRO A 98 -2.66 8.26 -7.49
CA PRO A 98 -4.10 8.51 -7.48
C PRO A 98 -4.86 7.20 -7.23
N ASN A 99 -5.87 7.24 -6.37
CA ASN A 99 -6.59 6.02 -5.99
C ASN A 99 -7.50 5.46 -7.10
N ASP A 100 -7.74 6.24 -8.15
CA ASP A 100 -8.51 5.80 -9.32
C ASP A 100 -7.62 5.29 -10.47
N ASP A 101 -6.31 5.38 -10.32
CA ASP A 101 -5.35 4.91 -11.33
C ASP A 101 -4.76 3.57 -10.92
N VAL A 102 -5.57 2.53 -11.10
CA VAL A 102 -5.20 1.17 -10.67
C VAL A 102 -3.94 0.67 -11.39
N ALA A 103 -3.78 1.01 -12.67
CA ALA A 103 -2.59 0.61 -13.43
C ALA A 103 -1.32 1.19 -12.84
N ASN A 104 -1.36 2.46 -12.41
CA ASN A 104 -0.23 3.11 -11.77
C ASN A 104 0.07 2.49 -10.40
N VAL A 105 -0.97 2.18 -9.62
CA VAL A 105 -0.79 1.51 -8.34
C VAL A 105 -0.12 0.14 -8.54
N LEU A 106 -0.59 -0.64 -9.50
CA LEU A 106 0.00 -1.94 -9.80
C LEU A 106 1.47 -1.81 -10.22
N THR A 107 1.78 -0.84 -11.07
CA THR A 107 3.16 -0.59 -11.51
C THR A 107 4.05 -0.24 -10.32
N SER A 108 3.57 0.64 -9.41
CA SER A 108 4.33 1.02 -8.22
C SER A 108 4.56 -0.16 -7.30
N VAL A 109 3.55 -1.00 -7.09
CA VAL A 109 3.67 -2.20 -6.25
C VAL A 109 4.69 -3.17 -6.86
N LEU A 110 4.60 -3.44 -8.15
CA LEU A 110 5.53 -4.35 -8.83
C LEU A 110 6.97 -3.83 -8.76
N ARG A 111 7.16 -2.53 -8.96
CA ARG A 111 8.49 -1.91 -8.87
C ARG A 111 9.05 -2.00 -7.46
N SER A 112 8.23 -1.69 -6.47
CA SER A 112 8.66 -1.69 -5.07
C SER A 112 9.00 -3.09 -4.58
N THR A 113 8.22 -4.09 -4.96
CA THR A 113 8.49 -5.48 -4.57
C THR A 113 9.73 -6.02 -5.29
N ALA A 114 9.96 -5.64 -6.54
CA ALA A 114 11.17 -6.05 -7.28
C ALA A 114 12.42 -5.46 -6.62
N VAL A 115 12.39 -4.18 -6.23
CA VAL A 115 13.51 -3.53 -5.54
C VAL A 115 13.78 -4.19 -4.20
N SER A 116 12.73 -4.46 -3.43
CA SER A 116 12.85 -5.11 -2.12
C SER A 116 13.51 -6.49 -2.23
N ARG A 117 13.16 -7.27 -3.26
CA ARG A 117 13.78 -8.58 -3.51
C ARG A 117 15.20 -8.45 -4.01
N GLY A 118 15.44 -7.47 -4.90
CA GLY A 118 16.76 -7.26 -5.47
C GLY A 118 17.78 -6.77 -4.47
N ALA A 119 17.31 -6.21 -3.33
CA ALA A 119 18.20 -5.74 -2.26
C ALA A 119 18.74 -6.88 -1.40
N ALA A 120 18.25 -8.08 -1.59
CA ALA A 120 18.67 -9.22 -0.78
C ALA A 120 20.08 -9.70 -1.11
#